data_e061cce2fea09e9607a0f40257319f8a
#
_entry.id   e061cce2fea09e9607a0f40257319f8a
#
_cell.length_a   1.000
_cell.length_b   1.000
_cell.length_c   1.000
_cell.angle_alpha   90.00
_cell.angle_beta   90.00
_cell.angle_gamma   90.00
#
_symmetry.space_group_name_H-M   'P 1'
#
loop_
_entity.id
_entity.type
_entity.pdbx_description
1 polymer ?
#
loop_
_entity_poly.entity_id
_entity_poly.type
_entity_poly.pdbx_seq_one_letter_code
_entity_poly.pdbx_strand_id
1 'polypeptide(L)' 'MSEHEVVANQQTILHNQGTILENQKAILHNQGTIEKNQKSLDEILANQKEILANQKEILANQTTLLAK' A
#
# COMPACT_ATOMS: atom_id res chain seq x y z
N MET A 1 -2.11 -47.70 6.28
CA MET A 1 -1.11 -46.77 6.85
C MET A 1 -0.84 -47.13 8.29
N SER A 2 0.41 -47.13 8.69
CA SER A 2 0.76 -47.34 10.07
C SER A 2 0.47 -46.10 10.92
N GLU A 3 0.38 -46.31 12.24
CA GLU A 3 0.23 -45.19 13.18
C GLU A 3 1.41 -44.21 13.05
N HIS A 4 2.59 -44.73 12.79
CA HIS A 4 3.80 -43.96 12.60
C HIS A 4 3.65 -43.00 11.43
N GLU A 5 3.13 -43.48 10.31
CA GLU A 5 2.90 -42.68 9.12
C GLU A 5 1.81 -41.63 9.35
N VAL A 6 0.75 -42.00 10.08
CA VAL A 6 -0.34 -41.09 10.43
C VAL A 6 0.20 -39.93 11.28
N VAL A 7 0.98 -40.24 12.32
CA VAL A 7 1.58 -39.23 13.20
C VAL A 7 2.53 -38.32 12.42
N ALA A 8 3.37 -38.90 11.56
CA ALA A 8 4.31 -38.12 10.72
C ALA A 8 3.56 -37.17 9.79
N ASN A 9 2.47 -37.63 9.18
CA ASN A 9 1.63 -36.80 8.32
C ASN A 9 0.97 -35.66 9.10
N GLN A 10 0.48 -35.95 10.30
CA GLN A 10 -0.12 -34.95 11.17
C GLN A 10 0.88 -33.86 11.55
N GLN A 11 2.11 -34.24 11.86
CA GLN A 11 3.18 -33.29 12.18
C GLN A 11 3.49 -32.40 10.98
N THR A 12 3.53 -32.97 9.78
CA THR A 12 3.75 -32.23 8.55
C THR A 12 2.60 -31.24 8.32
N ILE A 13 1.36 -31.66 8.54
CA ILE A 13 0.20 -30.78 8.40
C ILE A 13 0.27 -29.62 9.39
N LEU A 14 0.59 -29.90 10.65
CA LEU A 14 0.72 -28.85 11.67
C LEU A 14 1.81 -27.86 11.32
N HIS A 15 2.95 -28.35 10.83
CA HIS A 15 4.04 -27.50 10.37
C HIS A 15 3.57 -26.58 9.21
N ASN A 16 2.90 -27.16 8.24
CA ASN A 16 2.40 -26.42 7.10
C ASN A 16 1.37 -25.36 7.51
N GLN A 17 0.50 -25.68 8.44
CA GLN A 17 -0.47 -24.74 8.99
C GLN A 17 0.23 -23.58 9.69
N GLY A 18 1.28 -23.85 10.43
CA GLY A 18 2.10 -22.81 11.07
C GLY A 18 2.72 -21.87 10.03
N THR A 19 3.26 -22.43 8.96
CA THR A 19 3.83 -21.66 7.85
C THR A 19 2.78 -20.79 7.18
N ILE A 20 1.57 -21.33 6.94
CA ILE A 20 0.46 -20.60 6.36
C ILE A 20 0.08 -19.41 7.25
N LEU A 21 -0.01 -19.62 8.56
CA LEU A 21 -0.35 -18.55 9.50
C LEU A 21 0.69 -17.43 9.50
N GLU A 22 1.96 -17.78 9.45
CA GLU A 22 3.05 -16.79 9.35
C GLU A 22 2.96 -16.02 8.05
N ASN A 23 2.69 -16.70 6.94
CA ASN A 23 2.54 -16.06 5.64
C ASN A 23 1.33 -15.12 5.63
N GLN A 24 0.23 -15.50 6.26
CA GLN A 24 -0.95 -14.66 6.38
C GLN A 24 -0.66 -13.38 7.16
N LYS A 25 0.11 -13.49 8.24
CA LYS A 25 0.54 -12.31 9.02
C LYS A 25 1.39 -11.36 8.17
N ALA A 26 2.30 -11.91 7.38
CA ALA A 26 3.14 -11.11 6.48
C ALA A 26 2.29 -10.41 5.42
N ILE A 27 1.32 -11.10 4.85
CA ILE A 27 0.39 -10.54 3.86
C ILE A 27 -0.42 -9.38 4.47
N LEU A 28 -0.96 -9.57 5.67
CA LEU A 28 -1.72 -8.53 6.36
C LEU A 28 -0.86 -7.30 6.64
N HIS A 29 0.39 -7.51 7.05
CA HIS A 29 1.33 -6.42 7.26
C HIS A 29 1.59 -5.66 5.96
N ASN A 30 1.82 -6.39 4.88
CA ASN A 30 2.06 -5.79 3.57
C ASN A 30 0.84 -5.01 3.06
N GLN A 31 -0.36 -5.53 3.28
CA GLN A 31 -1.60 -4.83 2.93
C GLN A 31 -1.73 -3.51 3.69
N GLY A 32 -1.36 -3.51 4.97
CA GLY A 32 -1.34 -2.28 5.76
C GLY A 32 -0.37 -1.25 5.21
N THR A 33 0.80 -1.69 4.78
CA THR A 33 1.80 -0.83 4.14
C THR A 33 1.28 -0.27 2.82
N ILE A 34 0.64 -1.09 2.01
CA ILE A 34 0.04 -0.69 0.73
C ILE A 34 -1.03 0.39 0.97
N GLU A 35 -1.89 0.20 1.95
CA GLU A 35 -2.93 1.18 2.29
C GLU A 35 -2.33 2.54 2.68
N LYS A 36 -1.28 2.53 3.50
CA LYS A 36 -0.57 3.75 3.89
C LYS A 36 0.05 4.44 2.68
N ASN A 37 0.65 3.67 1.79
CA ASN A 37 1.25 4.21 0.57
C ASN A 37 0.20 4.82 -0.34
N GLN A 38 -0.95 4.19 -0.49
CA GLN A 38 -2.07 4.72 -1.28
C GLN A 38 -2.57 6.04 -0.72
N LYS A 39 -2.65 6.14 0.60
CA LYS A 39 -3.06 7.38 1.26
C LYS A 39 -2.06 8.50 1.00
N SER A 40 -0.77 8.19 1.07
CA SER A 40 0.30 9.15 0.75
C SER A 40 0.23 9.63 -0.69
N LEU A 41 -0.06 8.72 -1.62
CA LEU A 41 -0.23 9.08 -3.04
C LEU A 41 -1.43 10.01 -3.23
N ASP A 42 -2.54 9.77 -2.54
CA ASP A 42 -3.72 10.64 -2.60
C ASP A 42 -3.37 12.06 -2.12
N GLU A 43 -2.59 12.16 -1.05
CA GLU A 43 -2.13 13.47 -0.53
C GLU A 43 -1.22 14.18 -1.54
N ILE A 44 -0.30 13.45 -2.15
CA ILE A 44 0.59 13.99 -3.20
C ILE A 44 -0.24 14.51 -4.37
N LEU A 45 -1.23 13.75 -4.83
CA LEU A 45 -2.10 14.16 -5.94
C LEU A 45 -2.89 15.42 -5.59
N ALA A 46 -3.39 15.51 -4.36
CA ALA A 46 -4.12 16.69 -3.90
C ALA A 46 -3.20 17.91 -3.89
N ASN A 47 -1.96 17.76 -3.39
CA ASN A 47 -0.98 18.84 -3.38
C ASN A 47 -0.61 19.28 -4.78
N GLN A 48 -0.46 18.35 -5.71
CA GLN A 48 -0.17 18.67 -7.10
C GLN A 48 -1.29 19.49 -7.75
N LYS A 49 -2.53 19.17 -7.45
CA LYS A 49 -3.68 19.94 -7.93
C LYS A 49 -3.64 21.39 -7.42
N GLU A 50 -3.30 21.58 -6.15
CA GLU A 50 -3.17 22.91 -5.55
C GLU A 50 -2.02 23.68 -6.22
N ILE A 51 -0.89 23.03 -6.44
CA ILE A 51 0.26 23.64 -7.10
C ILE A 51 -0.11 24.10 -8.51
N LEU A 52 -0.80 23.26 -9.27
CA LEU A 52 -1.25 23.59 -10.62
C LEU A 52 -2.24 24.78 -10.61
N ALA A 53 -3.16 24.80 -9.65
CA ALA A 53 -4.10 25.92 -9.51
C ALA A 53 -3.36 27.22 -9.18
N ASN A 54 -2.39 27.16 -8.28
CA ASN A 54 -1.57 28.32 -7.92
C ASN A 54 -0.76 28.83 -9.11
N GLN A 55 -0.20 27.91 -9.89
CA GLN A 55 0.54 28.28 -11.10
C GLN A 55 -0.33 28.99 -12.12
N LYS A 56 -1.58 28.54 -12.29
CA LYS A 56 -2.55 29.20 -13.18
C LYS A 56 -2.85 30.63 -12.72
N GLU A 57 -3.01 30.82 -11.43
CA GLU A 57 -3.23 32.17 -10.86
C GLU A 57 -2.03 33.06 -11.08
N ILE A 58 -0.82 32.54 -10.85
CA ILE A 58 0.42 33.29 -11.05
C ILE A 58 0.52 33.73 -12.51
N LEU A 59 0.27 32.84 -13.45
CA LEU A 59 0.33 33.14 -14.88
C LEU A 59 -0.72 34.20 -15.26
N ALA A 60 -1.92 34.08 -14.72
CA ALA A 60 -2.98 35.05 -14.97
C ALA A 60 -2.61 36.43 -14.42
N ASN A 61 -2.04 36.47 -13.21
CA ASN A 61 -1.58 37.70 -12.59
C ASN A 61 -0.46 38.37 -13.39
N GLN A 62 0.50 37.58 -13.87
CA GLN A 62 1.59 38.05 -14.70
C GLN A 62 1.09 38.67 -16.02
N THR A 63 0.11 37.99 -16.65
CA THR A 63 -0.52 38.48 -17.87
C THR A 63 -1.17 39.84 -17.63
N THR A 64 -1.89 39.97 -16.51
CA THR A 64 -2.54 41.22 -16.11
C THR A 64 -1.53 42.34 -15.89
N LEU A 65 -0.44 42.03 -15.19
CA LEU A 65 0.65 42.99 -14.94
C LEU A 65 1.33 43.45 -16.24
N LEU A 66 1.58 42.52 -17.16
CA LEU A 66 2.21 42.84 -18.44
C LEU A 66 1.31 43.70 -19.34
N ALA A 67 0.00 43.56 -19.20
CA ALA A 67 -1.00 44.32 -19.96
C ALA A 67 -1.15 45.78 -19.47
N LYS A 68 -0.66 46.05 -18.28
CA LYS A 68 -0.66 47.40 -17.73
C LYS A 68 0.52 48.18 -18.27
#